data_a09915dc2cb4e4c507148f0a671f1607
#
_entry.id   a09915dc2cb4e4c507148f0a671f1607
#
_cell.length_a   1.000
_cell.length_b   1.000
_cell.length_c   1.000
_cell.angle_alpha   90.00
_cell.angle_beta   90.00
_cell.angle_gamma   90.00
#
_symmetry.space_group_name_H-M   'P 1'
#
loop_
_entity.id
_entity.type
_entity.pdbx_description
1 polymer ?
#
loop_
_entity_poly.entity_id
_entity_poly.type
_entity_poly.pdbx_seq_one_letter_code
_entity_poly.pdbx_strand_id
1 'polypeptide(L)'
;MQPIQPNIETVQAYWNSRPCNVRHSTQQVGTKEYFDEVEKRKYFVEPHIPGFAQFERWRGKRVLEIGCGIGTDTINFARAGASVTAVDLSDESLNLAKRRAEVFGLEDKIVFYQANAEELTSHAIVVQFSPS
;
A
#
# COMPACT_ATOMS: atom_id res chain seq x y z
N MET A 1 29.20 14.79 -8.03
CA MET A 1 29.30 13.47 -7.39
C MET A 1 28.07 12.67 -7.70
N GLN A 2 28.27 11.53 -8.23
CA GLN A 2 27.11 10.65 -8.44
C GLN A 2 26.65 10.13 -7.08
N PRO A 3 25.37 10.25 -6.77
CA PRO A 3 24.88 9.67 -5.53
C PRO A 3 25.13 8.17 -5.53
N ILE A 4 25.55 7.69 -4.38
CA ILE A 4 25.70 6.25 -4.20
C ILE A 4 24.31 5.65 -4.31
N GLN A 5 24.12 4.83 -5.32
CA GLN A 5 22.88 4.11 -5.45
C GLN A 5 23.00 2.82 -4.65
N PRO A 6 22.24 2.65 -3.60
CA PRO A 6 22.23 1.38 -2.90
C PRO A 6 21.74 0.31 -3.88
N ASN A 7 22.27 -0.89 -3.76
CA ASN A 7 21.75 -1.97 -4.56
C ASN A 7 20.34 -2.33 -4.07
N ILE A 8 19.59 -3.05 -4.88
CA ILE A 8 18.22 -3.39 -4.58
C ILE A 8 18.09 -4.19 -3.28
N GLU A 9 19.03 -5.08 -3.04
CA GLU A 9 19.01 -5.90 -1.82
C GLU A 9 19.13 -5.04 -0.57
N THR A 10 19.98 -4.01 -0.61
CA THR A 10 20.16 -3.09 0.51
C THR A 10 18.91 -2.26 0.75
N VAL A 11 18.30 -1.75 -0.32
CA VAL A 11 17.06 -0.97 -0.22
C VAL A 11 15.94 -1.85 0.33
N GLN A 12 15.81 -3.06 -0.19
CA GLN A 12 14.80 -3.99 0.27
C GLN A 12 14.96 -4.33 1.74
N ALA A 13 16.20 -4.60 2.18
CA ALA A 13 16.48 -4.89 3.58
C ALA A 13 16.10 -3.72 4.49
N TYR A 14 16.37 -2.49 4.05
CA TYR A 14 15.97 -1.30 4.81
C TYR A 14 14.45 -1.25 5.00
N TRP A 15 13.69 -1.41 3.93
CA TRP A 15 12.23 -1.36 4.00
C TRP A 15 11.62 -2.54 4.74
N ASN A 16 12.23 -3.74 4.63
CA ASN A 16 11.78 -4.90 5.38
C ASN A 16 11.98 -4.74 6.88
N SER A 17 13.06 -4.06 7.29
CA SER A 17 13.29 -3.82 8.70
C SER A 17 12.46 -2.69 9.27
N ARG A 18 11.86 -1.86 8.42
CA ARG A 18 11.11 -0.67 8.83
C ARG A 18 9.85 -0.49 7.96
N PRO A 19 8.89 -1.40 8.09
CA PRO A 19 7.64 -1.24 7.35
C PRO A 19 6.96 0.09 7.69
N CYS A 20 6.36 0.70 6.67
CA CYS A 20 5.70 1.98 6.81
C CYS A 20 4.57 1.91 7.83
N ASN A 21 4.53 2.89 8.73
CA ASN A 21 3.45 3.07 9.70
C ASN A 21 3.33 2.00 10.79
N VAL A 22 4.26 1.05 10.89
CA VAL A 22 4.17 0.00 11.91
C VAL A 22 4.18 0.60 13.32
N ARG A 23 4.89 1.72 13.51
CA ARG A 23 5.02 2.36 14.83
C ARG A 23 3.84 3.23 15.22
N HIS A 24 2.83 3.36 14.38
CA HIS A 24 1.72 4.28 14.61
C HIS A 24 0.53 3.63 15.31
N SER A 25 0.72 2.45 15.86
CA SER A 25 -0.33 1.78 16.61
C SER A 25 0.23 1.11 17.86
N THR A 26 -0.58 1.10 18.91
CA THR A 26 -0.28 0.39 20.16
C THR A 26 -0.88 -1.02 20.16
N GLN A 27 -1.64 -1.38 19.14
CA GLN A 27 -2.30 -2.67 19.03
C GLN A 27 -1.35 -3.72 18.47
N GLN A 28 -1.70 -4.97 18.65
CA GLN A 28 -0.91 -6.07 18.11
C GLN A 28 -0.86 -6.00 16.59
N VAL A 29 0.35 -6.04 16.04
CA VAL A 29 0.58 -5.95 14.60
C VAL A 29 -0.19 -7.05 13.86
N GLY A 30 -0.90 -6.66 12.79
CA GLY A 30 -1.63 -7.61 11.95
C GLY A 30 -3.06 -7.87 12.37
N THR A 31 -3.54 -7.23 13.43
CA THR A 31 -4.95 -7.34 13.85
C THR A 31 -5.78 -6.24 13.19
N LYS A 32 -7.09 -6.44 13.19
CA LYS A 32 -8.01 -5.42 12.68
C LYS A 32 -7.83 -4.10 13.42
N GLU A 33 -7.71 -4.18 14.74
CA GLU A 33 -7.54 -3.01 15.60
C GLU A 33 -6.25 -2.27 15.25
N TYR A 34 -5.19 -3.01 14.99
CA TYR A 34 -3.93 -2.43 14.54
C TYR A 34 -4.11 -1.65 13.23
N PHE A 35 -4.74 -2.28 12.25
CA PHE A 35 -4.93 -1.66 10.95
C PHE A 35 -5.85 -0.45 11.02
N ASP A 36 -6.88 -0.50 11.85
CA ASP A 36 -7.78 0.64 12.04
C ASP A 36 -7.05 1.83 12.66
N GLU A 37 -6.17 1.60 13.65
CA GLU A 37 -5.38 2.67 14.24
C GLU A 37 -4.37 3.25 13.26
N VAL A 38 -3.72 2.40 12.47
CA VAL A 38 -2.77 2.84 11.46
C VAL A 38 -3.45 3.72 10.43
N GLU A 39 -4.64 3.32 9.98
CA GLU A 39 -5.40 4.12 9.01
C GLU A 39 -5.79 5.46 9.59
N LYS A 40 -6.31 5.46 10.81
CA LYS A 40 -6.71 6.68 11.49
C LYS A 40 -5.53 7.63 11.64
N ARG A 41 -4.37 7.09 12.01
CA ARG A 41 -3.16 7.88 12.17
C ARG A 41 -2.68 8.46 10.85
N LYS A 42 -2.67 7.64 9.79
CA LYS A 42 -2.21 8.09 8.48
C LYS A 42 -3.05 9.26 7.98
N TYR A 43 -4.36 9.14 8.03
CA TYR A 43 -5.23 10.19 7.50
C TYR A 43 -5.35 11.39 8.44
N PHE A 44 -4.97 11.22 9.69
CA PHE A 44 -4.82 12.36 10.58
C PHE A 44 -3.58 13.18 10.21
N VAL A 45 -2.47 12.49 9.92
CA VAL A 45 -1.20 13.14 9.57
C VAL A 45 -1.25 13.68 8.14
N GLU A 46 -1.93 12.96 7.24
CA GLU A 46 -2.01 13.32 5.84
C GLU A 46 -3.48 13.41 5.41
N PRO A 47 -4.22 14.41 5.90
CA PRO A 47 -5.67 14.46 5.69
C PRO A 47 -6.07 14.75 4.24
N HIS A 48 -5.13 15.16 3.40
CA HIS A 48 -5.39 15.42 1.99
C HIS A 48 -5.53 14.14 1.16
N ILE A 49 -5.01 13.01 1.64
CA ILE A 49 -4.97 11.79 0.84
C ILE A 49 -6.35 11.30 0.40
N PRO A 50 -7.34 11.16 1.29
CA PRO A 50 -8.64 10.68 0.83
C PRO A 50 -9.27 11.54 -0.23
N GLY A 51 -9.15 12.86 -0.10
CA GLY A 51 -9.68 13.79 -1.09
C GLY A 51 -8.94 13.71 -2.42
N PHE A 52 -7.63 13.54 -2.38
CA PHE A 52 -6.82 13.40 -3.58
C PHE A 52 -7.08 12.07 -4.28
N ALA A 53 -7.10 10.99 -3.52
CA ALA A 53 -7.26 9.64 -4.09
C ALA A 53 -8.65 9.41 -4.65
N GLN A 54 -9.67 10.01 -4.04
CA GLN A 54 -11.05 9.87 -4.48
C GLN A 54 -11.43 8.39 -4.66
N PHE A 55 -11.29 7.62 -3.61
CA PHE A 55 -11.40 6.16 -3.67
C PHE A 55 -12.63 5.66 -4.43
N GLU A 56 -13.78 6.26 -4.19
CA GLU A 56 -15.03 5.81 -4.80
C GLU A 56 -15.15 6.10 -6.29
N ARG A 57 -14.38 7.07 -6.78
CA ARG A 57 -14.36 7.39 -8.20
C ARG A 57 -13.96 6.21 -9.06
N TRP A 58 -13.19 5.30 -8.49
CA TRP A 58 -12.57 4.21 -9.22
C TRP A 58 -13.31 2.89 -9.06
N ARG A 59 -14.52 2.93 -8.55
CA ARG A 59 -15.37 1.74 -8.46
C ARG A 59 -15.49 1.08 -9.81
N GLY A 60 -15.27 -0.24 -9.84
CA GLY A 60 -15.33 -1.02 -11.07
C GLY A 60 -14.14 -0.83 -12.00
N LYS A 61 -13.14 -0.03 -11.58
CA LYS A 61 -11.94 0.24 -12.36
C LYS A 61 -10.76 -0.53 -11.82
N ARG A 62 -9.69 -0.59 -12.60
CA ARG A 62 -8.42 -1.14 -12.14
C ARG A 62 -7.51 -0.03 -11.66
N VAL A 63 -6.93 -0.23 -10.48
CA VAL A 63 -6.01 0.72 -9.87
C VAL A 63 -4.66 0.04 -9.69
N LEU A 64 -3.61 0.69 -10.13
CA LEU A 64 -2.24 0.27 -9.86
C LEU A 64 -1.67 1.23 -8.81
N GLU A 65 -1.27 0.67 -7.68
CA GLU A 65 -0.60 1.45 -6.63
C GLU A 65 0.84 0.98 -6.49
N ILE A 66 1.78 1.89 -6.70
CA ILE A 66 3.20 1.63 -6.57
C ILE A 66 3.69 2.20 -5.25
N GLY A 67 4.38 1.36 -4.46
CA GLY A 67 4.80 1.78 -3.13
C GLY A 67 3.67 1.69 -2.11
N CYS A 68 2.90 0.60 -2.15
CA CYS A 68 1.68 0.47 -1.34
C CYS A 68 1.96 0.39 0.16
N GLY A 69 3.18 0.08 0.58
CA GLY A 69 3.50 -0.12 1.98
C GLY A 69 2.63 -1.21 2.60
N ILE A 70 2.05 -0.93 3.75
CA ILE A 70 1.18 -1.90 4.43
C ILE A 70 -0.29 -1.78 4.00
N GLY A 71 -0.54 -1.08 2.90
CA GLY A 71 -1.80 -1.18 2.18
C GLY A 71 -2.95 -0.32 2.69
N THR A 72 -2.69 0.80 3.36
CA THR A 72 -3.77 1.64 3.87
C THR A 72 -4.66 2.17 2.75
N ASP A 73 -4.06 2.76 1.72
CA ASP A 73 -4.83 3.28 0.59
C ASP A 73 -5.35 2.14 -0.29
N THR A 74 -4.55 1.08 -0.43
CA THR A 74 -4.94 -0.12 -1.18
C THR A 74 -6.28 -0.66 -0.70
N ILE A 75 -6.43 -0.82 0.60
CA ILE A 75 -7.66 -1.31 1.21
C ILE A 75 -8.83 -0.39 0.91
N ASN A 76 -8.62 0.90 0.93
CA ASN A 76 -9.70 1.85 0.69
C ASN A 76 -10.16 1.87 -0.76
N PHE A 77 -9.24 1.71 -1.72
CA PHE A 77 -9.63 1.50 -3.11
C PHE A 77 -10.48 0.24 -3.26
N ALA A 78 -10.04 -0.85 -2.65
CA ALA A 78 -10.76 -2.13 -2.74
C ALA A 78 -12.12 -2.06 -2.06
N ARG A 79 -12.21 -1.43 -0.89
CA ARG A 79 -13.50 -1.22 -0.20
C ARG A 79 -14.48 -0.44 -1.05
N ALA A 80 -13.98 0.51 -1.82
CA ALA A 80 -14.82 1.33 -2.68
C ALA A 80 -15.19 0.62 -3.98
N GLY A 81 -14.70 -0.58 -4.22
CA GLY A 81 -15.12 -1.40 -5.37
C GLY A 81 -14.13 -1.46 -6.52
N ALA A 82 -12.91 -0.97 -6.35
CA ALA A 82 -11.89 -1.08 -7.37
C ALA A 82 -11.19 -2.44 -7.30
N SER A 83 -10.61 -2.86 -8.43
CA SER A 83 -9.69 -3.99 -8.47
C SER A 83 -8.27 -3.43 -8.40
N VAL A 84 -7.51 -3.80 -7.38
CA VAL A 84 -6.23 -3.15 -7.11
C VAL A 84 -5.07 -4.08 -7.38
N THR A 85 -4.06 -3.57 -8.07
CA THR A 85 -2.76 -4.19 -8.15
C THR A 85 -1.82 -3.34 -7.30
N ALA A 86 -1.30 -3.92 -6.25
CA ALA A 86 -0.46 -3.21 -5.28
C ALA A 86 0.97 -3.73 -5.38
N VAL A 87 1.90 -2.82 -5.49
CA VAL A 87 3.30 -3.15 -5.74
C VAL A 87 4.16 -2.48 -4.67
N ASP A 88 5.10 -3.22 -4.11
CA ASP A 88 6.08 -2.67 -3.18
C ASP A 88 7.38 -3.46 -3.25
N LEU A 89 8.47 -2.83 -2.83
CA LEU A 89 9.77 -3.47 -2.78
C LEU A 89 9.91 -4.38 -1.56
N SER A 90 9.25 -4.03 -0.46
CA SER A 90 9.43 -4.68 0.83
C SER A 90 8.52 -5.89 1.00
N ASP A 91 9.12 -7.07 1.15
CA ASP A 91 8.38 -8.30 1.46
C ASP A 91 7.56 -8.17 2.74
N GLU A 92 8.17 -7.55 3.75
CA GLU A 92 7.53 -7.43 5.04
C GLU A 92 6.30 -6.53 4.98
N SER A 93 6.40 -5.42 4.26
CA SER A 93 5.26 -4.55 4.04
C SER A 93 4.15 -5.25 3.26
N LEU A 94 4.52 -5.99 2.21
CA LEU A 94 3.54 -6.73 1.42
C LEU A 94 2.85 -7.82 2.24
N ASN A 95 3.57 -8.49 3.12
CA ASN A 95 2.98 -9.51 3.98
C ASN A 95 1.93 -8.89 4.91
N LEU A 96 2.23 -7.72 5.47
CA LEU A 96 1.25 -7.00 6.28
C LEU A 96 0.05 -6.53 5.46
N ALA A 97 0.30 -6.05 4.25
CA ALA A 97 -0.78 -5.63 3.36
C ALA A 97 -1.69 -6.80 2.98
N LYS A 98 -1.11 -7.97 2.71
CA LYS A 98 -1.88 -9.18 2.44
C LYS A 98 -2.71 -9.59 3.65
N ARG A 99 -2.11 -9.54 4.84
CA ARG A 99 -2.83 -9.84 6.07
C ARG A 99 -4.00 -8.87 6.27
N ARG A 100 -3.76 -7.60 5.97
CA ARG A 100 -4.81 -6.58 6.04
C ARG A 100 -5.97 -6.92 5.11
N ALA A 101 -5.66 -7.31 3.87
CA ALA A 101 -6.69 -7.70 2.91
C ALA A 101 -7.51 -8.89 3.43
N GLU A 102 -6.87 -9.89 4.02
CA GLU A 102 -7.56 -11.03 4.59
C GLU A 102 -8.46 -10.63 5.75
N VAL A 103 -7.95 -9.81 6.66
CA VAL A 103 -8.71 -9.36 7.84
C VAL A 103 -9.99 -8.63 7.44
N PHE A 104 -9.95 -7.87 6.36
CA PHE A 104 -11.11 -7.13 5.89
C PHE A 104 -11.89 -7.84 4.78
N GLY A 105 -11.53 -9.07 4.43
CA GLY A 105 -12.25 -9.85 3.44
C GLY A 105 -12.14 -9.31 2.02
N LEU A 106 -11.01 -8.68 1.70
CA LEU A 106 -10.79 -8.03 0.41
C LEU A 106 -9.70 -8.70 -0.43
N GLU A 107 -9.26 -9.87 -0.04
CA GLU A 107 -8.16 -10.56 -0.71
C GLU A 107 -8.45 -10.86 -2.19
N ASP A 108 -9.71 -11.03 -2.55
CA ASP A 108 -10.09 -11.31 -3.94
C ASP A 108 -10.04 -10.08 -4.83
N LYS A 109 -9.93 -8.91 -4.24
CA LYS A 109 -9.94 -7.64 -4.98
C LYS A 109 -8.57 -7.05 -5.17
N ILE A 110 -7.55 -7.64 -4.58
CA ILE A 110 -6.21 -7.08 -4.56
C ILE A 110 -5.19 -8.13 -4.97
N VAL A 111 -4.34 -7.78 -5.92
CA VAL A 111 -3.18 -8.59 -6.30
C VAL A 111 -1.94 -7.85 -5.84
N PHE A 112 -1.05 -8.56 -5.17
CA PHE A 112 0.18 -7.97 -4.62
C PHE A 112 1.39 -8.48 -5.41
N TYR A 113 2.28 -7.56 -5.76
CA TYR A 113 3.53 -7.90 -6.42
C TYR A 113 4.70 -7.24 -5.71
N GLN A 114 5.77 -8.00 -5.54
CA GLN A 114 7.04 -7.42 -5.15
C GLN A 114 7.76 -6.98 -6.42
N ALA A 115 8.24 -5.75 -6.44
CA ALA A 115 8.89 -5.21 -7.62
C ALA A 115 10.12 -4.40 -7.26
N ASN A 116 11.01 -4.31 -8.23
CA ASN A 116 12.26 -3.59 -8.12
C ASN A 116 12.01 -2.09 -8.19
N ALA A 117 12.46 -1.36 -7.15
CA ALA A 117 12.28 0.08 -7.07
C ALA A 117 12.95 0.85 -8.21
N GLU A 118 13.99 0.28 -8.83
CA GLU A 118 14.65 0.95 -9.95
C GLU A 118 13.76 1.04 -11.18
N GLU A 119 12.78 0.19 -11.29
CA GLU A 119 11.85 0.17 -12.41
C GLU A 119 10.58 0.96 -12.14
N LEU A 120 10.46 1.51 -10.93
CA LEU A 120 9.23 2.15 -10.49
C LEU A 120 9.51 3.56 -10.01
N THR A 121 8.49 4.43 -10.08
CA THR A 121 8.53 5.70 -9.38
C THR A 121 8.44 5.46 -7.87
N SER A 122 8.91 6.42 -7.08
CA SER A 122 9.04 6.23 -5.63
C SER A 122 7.71 5.92 -4.95
N HIS A 123 6.67 6.62 -5.29
CA HIS A 123 5.33 6.35 -4.79
C HIS A 123 4.34 7.00 -5.75
N ALA A 124 3.43 6.22 -6.25
CA ALA A 124 2.43 6.73 -7.16
C ALA A 124 1.16 5.89 -7.08
N ILE A 125 0.04 6.56 -7.31
CA ILE A 125 -1.22 5.89 -7.52
C ILE A 125 -1.56 6.10 -8.98
N VAL A 126 -1.61 5.01 -9.73
CA VAL A 126 -1.93 5.04 -11.15
C VAL A 126 -3.26 4.34 -11.36
N VAL A 127 -4.17 5.02 -12.00
CA VAL A 127 -5.49 4.45 -12.27
C VAL A 127 -5.62 4.20 -13.75
N GLN A 128 -5.97 2.98 -14.08
CA GLN A 128 -6.22 2.58 -15.45
C GLN A 128 -7.69 2.29 -15.64
N PHE A 129 -8.24 2.81 -16.70
CA PHE A 129 -9.60 2.48 -17.08
C PHE A 129 -9.59 1.16 -17.84
N SER A 130 -10.40 0.22 -17.37
CA SER A 130 -10.65 -0.98 -18.13
C SER A 130 -11.72 -0.65 -19.16
N PRO A 131 -11.50 -0.91 -20.45
CA PRO A 131 -12.46 -0.55 -21.47
C PRO A 131 -13.65 -1.50 -21.56
N SER A 132 -13.83 -2.36 -20.66
CA SER A 132 -15.02 -3.23 -20.69
C SER A 132 -15.86 -3.08 -19.48
#